data_fe30fc7b793deb1806a5494a4f3acb66
#
_entry.id   fe30fc7b793deb1806a5494a4f3acb66
#
_cell.length_a   1.000
_cell.length_b   1.000
_cell.length_c   1.000
_cell.angle_alpha   90.00
_cell.angle_beta   90.00
_cell.angle_gamma   90.00
#
_symmetry.space_group_name_H-M   'P 1'
#
loop_
_entity.id
_entity.type
_entity.pdbx_description
1 polymer ?
#
loop_
_entity_poly.entity_id
_entity_poly.type
_entity_poly.pdbx_seq_one_letter_code
_entity_poly.pdbx_strand_id
1 'polypeptide(L)'
;MAAHTPAEFATFMSQLKETNQTLDFFCDFDKIHDNVEDIKLSLCMLNSLIGATDMQSAVETIWRRDKSAFNVMDILIAVRSEGKKKVLNSLGECVILDSLFESVDGVMEFLNDTGLAEVFQSQKITNLVDYVFGVETGLDSNARKNRSGHVMENVVAEIFENNGVDYRTEVYSSEWVEMTKALGDDEKRFDFVIETPQKIYLIEVNFYSGGGSKLNEVARAYSDIAPKINAVDGFEFVWITDGIGWNSAKNKLQEAFNIIPSIYNLTSIEEFIKKVK
;
A
#
# COMPACT_ATOMS: atom_id res chain seq x y z
N MET A 1 21.52 14.99 30.64
CA MET A 1 21.23 13.64 31.15
C MET A 1 20.65 12.86 29.98
N ALA A 2 20.97 11.55 29.83
CA ALA A 2 20.33 10.76 28.78
C ALA A 2 18.83 10.65 29.07
N ALA A 3 18.00 10.63 28.02
CA ALA A 3 16.54 10.55 28.13
C ALA A 3 16.11 9.18 28.70
N HIS A 4 16.87 8.13 28.40
CA HIS A 4 16.60 6.75 28.80
C HIS A 4 17.83 6.05 29.37
N THR A 5 17.60 4.96 30.09
CA THR A 5 18.64 4.08 30.63
C THR A 5 19.08 2.99 29.63
N PRO A 6 20.27 2.39 29.79
CA PRO A 6 20.68 1.24 29.00
C PRO A 6 19.75 0.02 29.12
N ALA A 7 19.08 -0.14 30.28
CA ALA A 7 18.11 -1.21 30.50
C ALA A 7 16.82 -1.02 29.69
N GLU A 8 16.30 0.20 29.63
CA GLU A 8 15.14 0.54 28.79
C GLU A 8 15.46 0.32 27.32
N PHE A 9 16.65 0.73 26.87
CA PHE A 9 17.09 0.46 25.50
C PHE A 9 17.18 -1.05 25.21
N ALA A 10 17.72 -1.84 26.13
CA ALA A 10 17.80 -3.29 25.95
C ALA A 10 16.41 -3.92 25.87
N THR A 11 15.47 -3.45 26.68
CA THR A 11 14.06 -3.88 26.63
C THR A 11 13.43 -3.51 25.30
N PHE A 12 13.57 -2.25 24.84
CA PHE A 12 13.07 -1.81 23.55
C PHE A 12 13.58 -2.70 22.40
N MET A 13 14.89 -2.97 22.36
CA MET A 13 15.51 -3.84 21.35
C MET A 13 14.99 -5.28 21.37
N SER A 14 14.68 -5.81 22.56
CA SER A 14 14.16 -7.19 22.69
C SER A 14 12.70 -7.34 22.23
N GLN A 15 11.99 -6.25 22.07
CA GLN A 15 10.57 -6.21 21.70
C GLN A 15 10.36 -5.97 20.21
N LEU A 16 11.42 -5.71 19.43
CA LEU A 16 11.32 -5.44 18.00
C LEU A 16 10.65 -6.58 17.24
N LYS A 17 9.68 -6.23 16.41
CA LYS A 17 8.89 -7.17 15.61
C LYS A 17 9.62 -7.53 14.31
N GLU A 18 9.42 -8.75 13.84
CA GLU A 18 9.93 -9.19 12.54
C GLU A 18 9.10 -8.62 11.38
N THR A 19 7.81 -8.38 11.62
CA THR A 19 6.88 -7.83 10.64
C THR A 19 5.82 -6.96 11.32
N ASN A 20 5.30 -5.98 10.57
CA ASN A 20 4.11 -5.21 10.92
C ASN A 20 2.92 -5.52 9.99
N GLN A 21 3.03 -6.57 9.15
CA GLN A 21 1.98 -6.95 8.21
C GLN A 21 0.87 -7.70 8.93
N THR A 22 -0.35 -7.21 8.79
CA THR A 22 -1.60 -7.84 9.21
C THR A 22 -2.17 -8.71 8.08
N LEU A 23 -3.19 -9.52 8.32
CA LEU A 23 -3.72 -10.43 7.28
C LEU A 23 -4.39 -9.68 6.12
N ASP A 24 -5.04 -8.55 6.39
CA ASP A 24 -5.63 -7.64 5.40
C ASP A 24 -4.58 -6.98 4.49
N PHE A 25 -3.32 -6.89 4.93
CA PHE A 25 -2.22 -6.47 4.06
C PHE A 25 -2.11 -7.33 2.80
N PHE A 26 -2.42 -8.61 2.88
CA PHE A 26 -2.19 -9.56 1.78
C PHE A 26 -3.29 -9.51 0.72
N CYS A 27 -4.50 -9.12 1.06
CA CYS A 27 -5.63 -9.10 0.14
C CYS A 27 -6.71 -8.12 0.60
N ASP A 28 -7.21 -7.32 -0.35
CA ASP A 28 -8.34 -6.41 -0.18
C ASP A 28 -9.50 -6.95 -1.03
N PHE A 29 -10.30 -7.84 -0.42
CA PHE A 29 -11.41 -8.48 -1.13
C PHE A 29 -12.54 -7.52 -1.49
N ASP A 30 -12.77 -6.46 -0.72
CA ASP A 30 -13.81 -5.47 -1.04
C ASP A 30 -13.44 -4.73 -2.33
N LYS A 31 -12.19 -4.27 -2.44
CA LYS A 31 -11.68 -3.65 -3.66
C LYS A 31 -11.67 -4.60 -4.86
N ILE A 32 -11.30 -5.87 -4.65
CA ILE A 32 -11.33 -6.88 -5.71
C ILE A 32 -12.76 -7.11 -6.18
N HIS A 33 -13.72 -7.19 -5.26
CA HIS A 33 -15.13 -7.33 -5.56
C HIS A 33 -15.63 -6.16 -6.41
N ASP A 34 -15.35 -4.93 -6.01
CA ASP A 34 -15.74 -3.73 -6.75
C ASP A 34 -15.19 -3.73 -8.17
N ASN A 35 -13.89 -4.02 -8.35
CA ASN A 35 -13.28 -4.13 -9.68
C ASN A 35 -13.96 -5.17 -10.58
N VAL A 36 -14.37 -6.30 -10.01
CA VAL A 36 -15.05 -7.37 -10.78
C VAL A 36 -16.49 -7.00 -11.09
N GLU A 37 -17.23 -6.38 -10.14
CA GLU A 37 -18.61 -5.95 -10.36
C GLU A 37 -18.71 -4.91 -11.48
N ASP A 38 -17.75 -3.99 -11.60
CA ASP A 38 -17.72 -2.96 -12.66
C ASP A 38 -17.70 -3.58 -14.08
N ILE A 39 -17.09 -4.75 -14.26
CA ILE A 39 -16.94 -5.42 -15.56
C ILE A 39 -17.76 -6.71 -15.68
N LYS A 40 -18.50 -7.06 -14.66
CA LYS A 40 -19.23 -8.33 -14.54
C LYS A 40 -20.17 -8.61 -15.73
N LEU A 41 -20.88 -7.58 -16.19
CA LEU A 41 -21.80 -7.76 -17.32
C LEU A 41 -21.06 -8.21 -18.59
N SER A 42 -19.92 -7.59 -18.87
CA SER A 42 -19.06 -7.95 -20.00
C SER A 42 -18.53 -9.39 -19.84
N LEU A 43 -18.07 -9.76 -18.65
CA LEU A 43 -17.62 -11.14 -18.36
C LEU A 43 -18.74 -12.16 -18.52
N CYS A 44 -19.96 -11.84 -18.09
CA CYS A 44 -21.14 -12.71 -18.29
C CYS A 44 -21.46 -12.91 -19.78
N MET A 45 -21.29 -11.88 -20.61
CA MET A 45 -21.46 -12.02 -22.07
C MET A 45 -20.35 -12.88 -22.67
N LEU A 46 -19.09 -12.64 -22.27
CA LEU A 46 -17.93 -13.41 -22.73
C LEU A 46 -17.95 -14.87 -22.26
N ASN A 47 -18.69 -15.22 -21.20
CA ASN A 47 -18.90 -16.63 -20.79
C ASN A 47 -19.47 -17.49 -21.91
N SER A 48 -20.19 -16.92 -22.90
CA SER A 48 -20.69 -17.66 -24.05
C SER A 48 -19.59 -18.18 -25.00
N LEU A 49 -18.34 -17.71 -24.84
CA LEU A 49 -17.18 -18.25 -25.57
C LEU A 49 -16.71 -19.58 -24.96
N ILE A 50 -17.04 -19.86 -23.70
CA ILE A 50 -16.61 -21.07 -23.00
C ILE A 50 -17.34 -22.28 -23.58
N GLY A 51 -16.58 -23.28 -24.07
CA GLY A 51 -17.11 -24.46 -24.71
C GLY A 51 -17.61 -24.25 -26.15
N ALA A 52 -17.41 -23.07 -26.75
CA ALA A 52 -17.77 -22.81 -28.14
C ALA A 52 -16.94 -23.67 -29.07
N THR A 53 -17.62 -24.47 -29.90
CA THR A 53 -16.99 -25.33 -30.92
C THR A 53 -16.49 -24.49 -32.12
N ASP A 54 -17.20 -23.42 -32.43
CA ASP A 54 -16.84 -22.40 -33.43
C ASP A 54 -16.63 -21.05 -32.75
N MET A 55 -15.39 -20.78 -32.43
CA MET A 55 -15.00 -19.54 -31.71
C MET A 55 -15.31 -18.28 -32.52
N GLN A 56 -15.05 -18.33 -33.85
CA GLN A 56 -15.32 -17.22 -34.76
C GLN A 56 -16.80 -16.82 -34.72
N SER A 57 -17.69 -17.79 -34.90
CA SER A 57 -19.14 -17.57 -34.89
C SER A 57 -19.63 -17.05 -33.52
N ALA A 58 -19.03 -17.55 -32.42
CA ALA A 58 -19.37 -17.10 -31.07
C ALA A 58 -18.94 -15.63 -30.85
N VAL A 59 -17.71 -15.25 -31.26
CA VAL A 59 -17.21 -13.87 -31.22
C VAL A 59 -18.10 -12.93 -32.05
N GLU A 60 -18.41 -13.30 -33.29
CA GLU A 60 -19.32 -12.50 -34.15
C GLU A 60 -20.71 -12.31 -33.55
N THR A 61 -21.21 -13.31 -32.82
CA THR A 61 -22.52 -13.23 -32.16
C THR A 61 -22.50 -12.20 -31.03
N ILE A 62 -21.46 -12.20 -30.19
CA ILE A 62 -21.30 -11.19 -29.14
C ILE A 62 -21.10 -9.80 -29.78
N TRP A 63 -20.22 -9.73 -30.79
CA TRP A 63 -19.90 -8.48 -31.49
C TRP A 63 -21.13 -7.75 -32.02
N ARG A 64 -22.04 -8.51 -32.66
CA ARG A 64 -23.31 -7.96 -33.19
C ARG A 64 -24.25 -7.51 -32.08
N ARG A 65 -24.15 -8.12 -30.91
CA ARG A 65 -25.03 -7.79 -29.76
C ARG A 65 -24.50 -6.61 -28.97
N ASP A 66 -23.25 -6.68 -28.58
CA ASP A 66 -22.56 -5.61 -27.84
C ASP A 66 -21.03 -5.80 -27.95
N LYS A 67 -20.43 -5.05 -28.84
CA LYS A 67 -18.97 -5.10 -29.03
C LYS A 67 -18.18 -4.57 -27.82
N SER A 68 -18.79 -3.77 -26.95
CA SER A 68 -18.11 -3.23 -25.76
C SER A 68 -17.75 -4.32 -24.75
N ALA A 69 -18.38 -5.50 -24.84
CA ALA A 69 -18.03 -6.65 -24.00
C ALA A 69 -16.57 -7.08 -24.15
N PHE A 70 -15.93 -6.79 -25.30
CA PHE A 70 -14.54 -7.15 -25.54
C PHE A 70 -13.54 -6.16 -24.90
N ASN A 71 -13.96 -4.98 -24.44
CA ASN A 71 -13.06 -3.97 -23.86
C ASN A 71 -12.39 -4.42 -22.55
N VAL A 72 -12.82 -5.53 -21.98
CA VAL A 72 -12.29 -6.08 -20.72
C VAL A 72 -11.43 -7.33 -20.92
N MET A 73 -11.05 -7.63 -22.16
CA MET A 73 -10.33 -8.87 -22.46
C MET A 73 -8.88 -8.88 -21.97
N ASP A 74 -8.27 -7.75 -21.83
CA ASP A 74 -6.91 -7.60 -21.29
C ASP A 74 -6.77 -8.20 -19.87
N ILE A 75 -7.82 -8.08 -19.04
CA ILE A 75 -7.81 -8.67 -17.70
C ILE A 75 -7.71 -10.19 -17.72
N LEU A 76 -8.17 -10.85 -18.79
CA LEU A 76 -8.13 -12.30 -18.91
C LEU A 76 -6.70 -12.87 -19.01
N ILE A 77 -5.73 -12.00 -19.33
CA ILE A 77 -4.30 -12.32 -19.32
C ILE A 77 -3.54 -11.55 -18.22
N ALA A 78 -4.25 -11.13 -17.18
CA ALA A 78 -3.70 -10.38 -16.06
C ALA A 78 -3.01 -9.06 -16.45
N VAL A 79 -3.51 -8.37 -17.46
CA VAL A 79 -3.05 -7.07 -17.93
C VAL A 79 -4.14 -6.03 -17.67
N ARG A 80 -3.74 -4.84 -17.23
CA ARG A 80 -4.56 -3.63 -17.22
C ARG A 80 -3.89 -2.67 -18.18
N SER A 81 -4.43 -2.58 -19.40
CA SER A 81 -3.80 -1.81 -20.50
C SER A 81 -3.98 -0.32 -20.32
N GLU A 82 -5.12 0.12 -19.77
CA GLU A 82 -5.51 1.52 -19.60
C GLU A 82 -5.29 2.34 -20.88
N GLY A 83 -5.45 1.72 -22.07
CA GLY A 83 -5.23 2.34 -23.36
C GLY A 83 -3.77 2.63 -23.71
N LYS A 84 -2.81 2.13 -22.97
CA LYS A 84 -1.38 2.48 -23.13
C LYS A 84 -0.47 1.29 -23.44
N LYS A 85 -0.92 0.07 -23.17
CA LYS A 85 -0.09 -1.13 -23.36
C LYS A 85 0.14 -1.38 -24.84
N LYS A 86 1.41 -1.47 -25.25
CA LYS A 86 1.81 -1.79 -26.62
C LYS A 86 2.22 -3.24 -26.74
N VAL A 87 1.83 -3.88 -27.84
CA VAL A 87 2.15 -5.25 -28.20
C VAL A 87 2.59 -5.31 -29.68
N LEU A 88 3.21 -6.40 -30.08
CA LEU A 88 3.40 -6.71 -31.51
C LEU A 88 2.21 -7.57 -31.95
N ASN A 89 1.59 -7.18 -33.05
CA ASN A 89 0.55 -8.00 -33.71
C ASN A 89 1.21 -9.12 -34.57
N SER A 90 0.38 -9.99 -35.15
CA SER A 90 0.81 -11.10 -36.01
C SER A 90 1.63 -10.66 -37.25
N LEU A 91 1.56 -9.38 -37.63
CA LEU A 91 2.35 -8.79 -38.72
C LEU A 91 3.67 -8.20 -38.23
N GLY A 92 3.97 -8.25 -36.93
CA GLY A 92 5.15 -7.64 -36.32
C GLY A 92 5.06 -6.12 -36.14
N GLU A 93 3.89 -5.53 -36.28
CA GLU A 93 3.65 -4.11 -36.08
C GLU A 93 3.36 -3.81 -34.60
N CYS A 94 3.89 -2.68 -34.13
CA CYS A 94 3.64 -2.23 -32.75
C CYS A 94 2.29 -1.53 -32.66
N VAL A 95 1.32 -2.16 -32.03
CA VAL A 95 -0.06 -1.66 -31.85
C VAL A 95 -0.39 -1.49 -30.37
N ILE A 96 -1.42 -0.71 -30.05
CA ILE A 96 -1.98 -0.64 -28.70
C ILE A 96 -2.83 -1.89 -28.50
N LEU A 97 -2.67 -2.58 -27.36
CA LEU A 97 -3.41 -3.83 -27.07
C LEU A 97 -4.92 -3.66 -27.25
N ASP A 98 -5.49 -2.57 -26.75
CA ASP A 98 -6.93 -2.31 -26.80
C ASP A 98 -7.44 -2.13 -28.24
N SER A 99 -6.58 -1.75 -29.21
CA SER A 99 -6.99 -1.64 -30.60
C SER A 99 -7.33 -3.00 -31.24
N LEU A 100 -6.84 -4.12 -30.66
CA LEU A 100 -7.25 -5.45 -31.09
C LEU A 100 -8.74 -5.73 -30.79
N PHE A 101 -9.28 -5.05 -29.78
CA PHE A 101 -10.68 -5.24 -29.35
C PHE A 101 -11.67 -4.37 -30.17
N GLU A 102 -11.18 -3.66 -31.19
CA GLU A 102 -12.02 -2.81 -32.06
C GLU A 102 -12.52 -3.55 -33.32
N SER A 103 -12.13 -4.83 -33.50
CA SER A 103 -12.56 -5.66 -34.62
C SER A 103 -12.70 -7.13 -34.26
N VAL A 104 -13.53 -7.86 -34.98
CA VAL A 104 -13.67 -9.33 -34.81
C VAL A 104 -12.34 -10.03 -35.07
N ASP A 105 -11.62 -9.63 -36.11
CA ASP A 105 -10.32 -10.22 -36.49
C ASP A 105 -9.28 -9.98 -35.39
N GLY A 106 -9.22 -8.77 -34.81
CA GLY A 106 -8.33 -8.47 -33.70
C GLY A 106 -8.65 -9.23 -32.44
N VAL A 107 -9.94 -9.40 -32.10
CA VAL A 107 -10.38 -10.27 -30.98
C VAL A 107 -9.96 -11.71 -31.22
N MET A 108 -10.11 -12.23 -32.43
CA MET A 108 -9.69 -13.60 -32.78
C MET A 108 -8.15 -13.74 -32.74
N GLU A 109 -7.41 -12.74 -33.21
CA GLU A 109 -5.95 -12.70 -33.08
C GLU A 109 -5.55 -12.77 -31.58
N PHE A 110 -6.14 -11.93 -30.74
CA PHE A 110 -5.88 -11.95 -29.31
C PHE A 110 -6.17 -13.30 -28.67
N LEU A 111 -7.33 -13.91 -28.94
CA LEU A 111 -7.72 -15.22 -28.38
C LEU A 111 -6.75 -16.33 -28.80
N ASN A 112 -6.30 -16.32 -30.07
CA ASN A 112 -5.41 -17.34 -30.60
C ASN A 112 -3.97 -17.15 -30.08
N ASP A 113 -3.43 -15.93 -30.16
CA ASP A 113 -2.04 -15.66 -29.79
C ASP A 113 -1.79 -15.79 -28.29
N THR A 114 -2.79 -15.51 -27.46
CA THR A 114 -2.73 -15.75 -26.01
C THR A 114 -3.01 -17.20 -25.62
N GLY A 115 -3.55 -18.02 -26.52
CA GLY A 115 -4.01 -19.37 -26.23
C GLY A 115 -5.36 -19.47 -25.51
N LEU A 116 -6.04 -18.34 -25.28
CA LEU A 116 -7.34 -18.33 -24.60
C LEU A 116 -8.42 -19.09 -25.39
N ALA A 117 -8.33 -19.11 -26.71
CA ALA A 117 -9.25 -19.89 -27.55
C ALA A 117 -9.24 -21.37 -27.13
N GLU A 118 -8.07 -21.99 -26.98
CA GLU A 118 -7.93 -23.39 -26.53
C GLU A 118 -8.43 -23.58 -25.10
N VAL A 119 -8.10 -22.63 -24.21
CA VAL A 119 -8.53 -22.66 -22.79
C VAL A 119 -10.06 -22.67 -22.70
N PHE A 120 -10.75 -21.84 -23.49
CA PHE A 120 -12.21 -21.78 -23.54
C PHE A 120 -12.82 -23.03 -24.15
N GLN A 121 -12.33 -23.50 -25.30
CA GLN A 121 -12.82 -24.72 -25.96
C GLN A 121 -12.66 -25.95 -25.07
N SER A 122 -11.55 -26.07 -24.37
CA SER A 122 -11.29 -27.21 -23.46
C SER A 122 -12.01 -27.09 -22.11
N GLN A 123 -12.76 -26.02 -21.87
CA GLN A 123 -13.50 -25.75 -20.64
C GLN A 123 -12.63 -25.85 -19.38
N LYS A 124 -11.34 -25.54 -19.50
CA LYS A 124 -10.42 -25.40 -18.33
C LYS A 124 -10.86 -24.27 -17.39
N ILE A 125 -11.56 -23.28 -17.94
CA ILE A 125 -12.26 -22.22 -17.21
C ILE A 125 -13.75 -22.42 -17.46
N THR A 126 -14.57 -22.31 -16.43
CA THR A 126 -16.03 -22.51 -16.53
C THR A 126 -16.84 -21.26 -16.27
N ASN A 127 -16.23 -20.24 -15.64
CA ASN A 127 -16.86 -18.95 -15.32
C ASN A 127 -15.79 -17.85 -15.31
N LEU A 128 -15.95 -16.84 -16.16
CA LEU A 128 -15.00 -15.74 -16.27
C LEU A 128 -15.09 -14.77 -15.09
N VAL A 129 -16.22 -14.65 -14.42
CA VAL A 129 -16.34 -13.81 -13.21
C VAL A 129 -15.47 -14.38 -12.11
N ASP A 130 -15.56 -15.69 -11.84
CA ASP A 130 -14.74 -16.35 -10.81
C ASP A 130 -13.26 -16.37 -11.21
N TYR A 131 -12.98 -16.59 -12.50
CA TYR A 131 -11.62 -16.54 -13.04
C TYR A 131 -10.98 -15.16 -12.82
N VAL A 132 -11.69 -14.09 -13.21
CA VAL A 132 -11.18 -12.70 -13.07
C VAL A 132 -11.07 -12.30 -11.61
N PHE A 133 -11.95 -12.77 -10.72
CA PHE A 133 -11.77 -12.58 -9.29
C PHE A 133 -10.43 -13.14 -8.79
N GLY A 134 -10.04 -14.33 -9.26
CA GLY A 134 -8.72 -14.90 -8.97
C GLY A 134 -7.57 -14.13 -9.61
N VAL A 135 -7.73 -13.62 -10.83
CA VAL A 135 -6.75 -12.76 -11.51
C VAL A 135 -6.55 -11.46 -10.76
N GLU A 136 -7.64 -10.79 -10.38
CA GLU A 136 -7.60 -9.55 -9.58
C GLU A 136 -6.90 -9.75 -8.24
N THR A 137 -7.15 -10.88 -7.56
CA THR A 137 -6.43 -11.26 -6.33
C THR A 137 -4.93 -11.36 -6.58
N GLY A 138 -4.51 -11.91 -7.71
CA GLY A 138 -3.10 -11.98 -8.11
C GLY A 138 -2.49 -10.61 -8.45
N LEU A 139 -3.24 -9.76 -9.15
CA LEU A 139 -2.81 -8.40 -9.51
C LEU A 139 -2.74 -7.48 -8.31
N ASP A 140 -3.54 -7.68 -7.28
CA ASP A 140 -3.51 -6.93 -6.03
C ASP A 140 -2.16 -7.08 -5.29
N SER A 141 -1.35 -8.09 -5.66
CA SER A 141 0.02 -8.23 -5.16
C SER A 141 0.92 -7.02 -5.48
N ASN A 142 0.65 -6.27 -6.56
CA ASN A 142 1.35 -5.02 -6.87
C ASN A 142 0.84 -3.86 -5.99
N ALA A 143 -0.42 -3.86 -5.62
CA ALA A 143 -0.99 -2.91 -4.66
C ALA A 143 -0.39 -3.09 -3.25
N ARG A 144 0.02 -4.33 -2.87
CA ARG A 144 0.77 -4.58 -1.62
C ARG A 144 2.06 -3.77 -1.51
N LYS A 145 2.80 -3.56 -2.61
CA LYS A 145 4.01 -2.73 -2.60
C LYS A 145 3.70 -1.27 -2.28
N ASN A 146 2.57 -0.77 -2.75
CA ASN A 146 2.13 0.60 -2.46
C ASN A 146 1.58 0.68 -1.03
N ARG A 147 0.83 -0.33 -0.56
CA ARG A 147 0.38 -0.43 0.84
C ARG A 147 1.56 -0.55 1.81
N SER A 148 2.69 -1.16 1.41
CA SER A 148 3.87 -1.31 2.27
C SER A 148 4.46 0.02 2.77
N GLY A 149 4.22 1.13 2.06
CA GLY A 149 4.62 2.46 2.49
C GLY A 149 3.88 2.98 3.72
N HIS A 150 2.63 2.53 3.92
CA HIS A 150 1.74 3.03 4.97
C HIS A 150 1.33 1.97 6.01
N VAL A 151 1.89 0.74 5.94
CA VAL A 151 1.47 -0.35 6.85
C VAL A 151 1.66 0.03 8.31
N MET A 152 2.81 0.64 8.66
CA MET A 152 3.07 1.01 10.04
C MET A 152 2.14 2.14 10.51
N GLU A 153 1.85 3.10 9.64
CA GLU A 153 0.89 4.18 9.90
C GLU A 153 -0.51 3.59 10.14
N ASN A 154 -0.96 2.66 9.29
CA ASN A 154 -2.26 1.99 9.44
C ASN A 154 -2.36 1.22 10.77
N VAL A 155 -1.32 0.46 11.13
CA VAL A 155 -1.29 -0.27 12.41
C VAL A 155 -1.36 0.69 13.59
N VAL A 156 -0.65 1.81 13.54
CA VAL A 156 -0.68 2.81 14.62
C VAL A 156 -2.05 3.52 14.66
N ALA A 157 -2.63 3.85 13.50
CA ALA A 157 -3.98 4.41 13.40
C ALA A 157 -5.03 3.48 14.06
N GLU A 158 -5.01 2.19 13.72
CA GLU A 158 -5.90 1.20 14.33
C GLU A 158 -5.72 1.10 15.85
N ILE A 159 -4.47 1.15 16.34
CA ILE A 159 -4.20 1.17 17.78
C ILE A 159 -4.82 2.42 18.42
N PHE A 160 -4.70 3.60 17.81
CA PHE A 160 -5.29 4.84 18.32
C PHE A 160 -6.82 4.75 18.34
N GLU A 161 -7.44 4.31 17.23
CA GLU A 161 -8.89 4.14 17.12
C GLU A 161 -9.45 3.16 18.15
N ASN A 162 -8.84 1.97 18.27
CA ASN A 162 -9.24 0.95 19.25
C ASN A 162 -9.12 1.43 20.70
N ASN A 163 -8.31 2.45 20.93
CA ASN A 163 -8.14 3.07 22.22
C ASN A 163 -8.92 4.38 22.41
N GLY A 164 -9.69 4.82 21.41
CA GLY A 164 -10.49 6.05 21.46
C GLY A 164 -9.61 7.31 21.57
N VAL A 165 -8.46 7.30 20.89
CA VAL A 165 -7.55 8.46 20.82
C VAL A 165 -7.86 9.21 19.52
N ASP A 166 -8.25 10.47 19.64
CA ASP A 166 -8.45 11.35 18.49
C ASP A 166 -7.11 11.80 17.93
N TYR A 167 -6.95 11.75 16.61
CA TYR A 167 -5.74 12.15 15.92
C TYR A 167 -6.04 12.79 14.56
N ARG A 168 -5.06 13.53 14.03
CA ARG A 168 -5.03 14.01 12.64
C ARG A 168 -3.82 13.41 11.93
N THR A 169 -3.92 13.19 10.63
CA THR A 169 -2.85 12.63 9.79
C THR A 169 -2.27 13.66 8.85
N GLU A 170 -1.01 13.46 8.45
CA GLU A 170 -0.33 14.25 7.40
C GLU A 170 -0.34 15.76 7.65
N VAL A 171 -0.14 16.18 8.90
CA VAL A 171 -0.20 17.58 9.33
C VAL A 171 1.14 18.27 9.16
N TYR A 172 1.14 19.47 8.61
CA TYR A 172 2.34 20.25 8.36
C TYR A 172 2.72 21.13 9.55
N SER A 173 4.03 21.26 9.81
CA SER A 173 4.58 22.12 10.85
C SER A 173 4.19 23.58 10.69
N SER A 174 3.87 24.02 9.48
CA SER A 174 3.42 25.37 9.14
C SER A 174 2.06 25.76 9.75
N GLU A 175 1.28 24.80 10.27
CA GLU A 175 0.05 25.10 11.02
C GLU A 175 0.32 25.90 12.30
N TRP A 176 1.54 25.79 12.86
CA TRP A 176 1.93 26.52 14.07
C TRP A 176 3.11 27.44 13.80
N VAL A 177 2.92 28.73 14.07
CA VAL A 177 3.96 29.75 13.89
C VAL A 177 5.20 29.44 14.75
N GLU A 178 4.99 28.86 15.94
CA GLU A 178 6.05 28.44 16.85
C GLU A 178 6.92 27.33 16.25
N MET A 179 6.27 26.37 15.56
CA MET A 179 6.98 25.27 14.88
C MET A 179 7.77 25.77 13.67
N THR A 180 7.19 26.65 12.86
CA THR A 180 7.92 27.29 11.74
C THR A 180 9.16 28.02 12.24
N LYS A 181 9.08 28.70 13.37
CA LYS A 181 10.24 29.37 13.98
C LYS A 181 11.29 28.40 14.53
N ALA A 182 10.85 27.28 15.12
CA ALA A 182 11.74 26.30 15.72
C ALA A 182 12.46 25.42 14.68
N LEU A 183 11.78 25.07 13.58
CA LEU A 183 12.29 24.19 12.53
C LEU A 183 12.97 24.93 11.39
N GLY A 184 12.73 26.26 11.26
CA GLY A 184 13.26 27.09 10.18
C GLY A 184 12.41 26.98 8.91
N ASP A 185 13.03 27.25 7.74
CA ASP A 185 12.34 27.32 6.46
C ASP A 185 11.91 25.96 5.91
N ASP A 186 12.36 24.85 6.50
CA ASP A 186 12.02 23.50 6.08
C ASP A 186 10.66 23.09 6.67
N GLU A 187 9.64 23.04 5.80
CA GLU A 187 8.32 22.55 6.19
C GLU A 187 8.37 21.03 6.46
N LYS A 188 7.99 20.62 7.66
CA LYS A 188 7.95 19.22 8.07
C LYS A 188 6.50 18.74 8.12
N ARG A 189 6.19 17.63 7.44
CA ARG A 189 4.92 16.92 7.56
C ARG A 189 5.08 15.79 8.58
N PHE A 190 4.18 15.72 9.54
CA PHE A 190 4.11 14.67 10.55
C PHE A 190 3.06 13.62 10.17
N ASP A 191 3.35 12.35 10.43
CA ASP A 191 2.45 11.24 10.11
C ASP A 191 1.15 11.34 10.93
N PHE A 192 1.28 11.67 12.24
CA PHE A 192 0.14 11.91 13.11
C PHE A 192 0.36 13.14 14.00
N VAL A 193 -0.78 13.73 14.39
CA VAL A 193 -0.83 14.76 15.44
C VAL A 193 -1.95 14.42 16.41
N ILE A 194 -1.63 14.42 17.71
CA ILE A 194 -2.59 14.29 18.80
C ILE A 194 -2.58 15.57 19.62
N GLU A 195 -3.76 16.18 19.79
CA GLU A 195 -3.95 17.38 20.58
C GLU A 195 -4.66 17.04 21.89
N THR A 196 -4.00 17.34 23.00
CA THR A 196 -4.58 17.22 24.33
C THR A 196 -4.70 18.60 24.97
N PRO A 197 -5.45 18.78 26.07
CA PRO A 197 -5.51 20.07 26.77
C PRO A 197 -4.15 20.58 27.26
N GLN A 198 -3.16 19.70 27.40
CA GLN A 198 -1.84 20.02 27.95
C GLN A 198 -0.76 20.15 26.87
N LYS A 199 -0.84 19.34 25.81
CA LYS A 199 0.21 19.25 24.80
C LYS A 199 -0.30 18.84 23.42
N ILE A 200 0.45 19.26 22.42
CA ILE A 200 0.37 18.80 21.04
C ILE A 200 1.52 17.83 20.80
N TYR A 201 1.19 16.61 20.43
CA TYR A 201 2.15 15.54 20.12
C TYR A 201 2.32 15.44 18.60
N LEU A 202 3.55 15.66 18.14
CA LEU A 202 3.95 15.57 16.73
C LEU A 202 4.65 14.22 16.52
N ILE A 203 4.03 13.33 15.76
CA ILE A 203 4.36 11.91 15.75
C ILE A 203 4.89 11.49 14.37
N GLU A 204 6.02 10.81 14.37
CA GLU A 204 6.62 10.12 13.22
C GLU A 204 6.58 8.61 13.43
N VAL A 205 6.30 7.89 12.35
CA VAL A 205 6.10 6.43 12.42
C VAL A 205 6.94 5.75 11.36
N ASN A 206 7.66 4.67 11.72
CA ASN A 206 8.37 3.85 10.74
C ASN A 206 8.56 2.41 11.19
N PHE A 207 8.67 1.51 10.21
CA PHE A 207 9.00 0.12 10.41
C PHE A 207 10.14 -0.31 9.48
N TYR A 208 11.13 -1.00 10.04
CA TYR A 208 12.28 -1.48 9.27
C TYR A 208 12.46 -3.00 9.46
N SER A 209 11.98 -3.79 8.51
CA SER A 209 12.18 -5.24 8.49
C SER A 209 13.63 -5.63 8.14
N GLY A 210 14.35 -4.78 7.42
CA GLY A 210 15.74 -5.00 7.00
C GLY A 210 16.66 -3.82 7.27
N GLY A 211 17.96 -4.06 7.26
CA GLY A 211 18.99 -3.04 7.45
C GLY A 211 19.18 -2.15 6.21
N GLY A 212 19.85 -1.01 6.39
CA GLY A 212 20.21 -0.08 5.32
C GLY A 212 20.66 1.28 5.85
N SER A 213 21.22 2.13 4.97
CA SER A 213 21.69 3.48 5.32
C SER A 213 20.57 4.39 5.82
N LYS A 214 19.36 4.20 5.32
CA LYS A 214 18.17 4.99 5.67
C LYS A 214 17.89 4.99 7.19
N LEU A 215 18.16 3.89 7.89
CA LEU A 215 17.97 3.83 9.35
C LEU A 215 18.86 4.83 10.07
N ASN A 216 20.13 4.94 9.65
CA ASN A 216 21.07 5.89 10.24
C ASN A 216 20.68 7.34 9.96
N GLU A 217 20.17 7.61 8.76
CA GLU A 217 19.72 8.93 8.33
C GLU A 217 18.50 9.36 9.14
N VAL A 218 17.51 8.47 9.31
CA VAL A 218 16.28 8.75 10.07
C VAL A 218 16.60 8.95 11.55
N ALA A 219 17.39 8.05 12.17
CA ALA A 219 17.78 8.21 13.57
C ALA A 219 18.49 9.56 13.82
N ARG A 220 19.37 9.98 12.91
CA ARG A 220 20.05 11.26 12.98
C ARG A 220 19.06 12.44 12.82
N ALA A 221 18.22 12.40 11.76
CA ALA A 221 17.26 13.46 11.48
C ALA A 221 16.32 13.71 12.67
N TYR A 222 15.83 12.62 13.30
CA TYR A 222 14.94 12.75 14.45
C TYR A 222 15.66 13.15 15.74
N SER A 223 16.93 12.77 15.90
CA SER A 223 17.77 13.29 16.99
C SER A 223 18.01 14.80 16.88
N ASP A 224 18.05 15.33 15.65
CA ASP A 224 18.25 16.77 15.40
C ASP A 224 16.96 17.58 15.58
N ILE A 225 15.80 17.02 15.21
CA ILE A 225 14.50 17.71 15.22
C ILE A 225 13.79 17.65 16.58
N ALA A 226 13.86 16.50 17.28
CA ALA A 226 13.15 16.30 18.54
C ALA A 226 13.48 17.35 19.61
N PRO A 227 14.75 17.71 19.86
CA PRO A 227 15.08 18.76 20.83
C PRO A 227 14.51 20.14 20.45
N LYS A 228 14.43 20.46 19.15
CA LYS A 228 13.88 21.74 18.67
C LYS A 228 12.38 21.81 18.94
N ILE A 229 11.65 20.74 18.65
CA ILE A 229 10.21 20.64 18.92
C ILE A 229 9.94 20.68 20.43
N ASN A 230 10.67 19.88 21.20
CA ASN A 230 10.48 19.77 22.64
C ASN A 230 10.91 21.05 23.42
N ALA A 231 11.65 21.95 22.78
CA ALA A 231 11.97 23.25 23.34
C ALA A 231 10.82 24.27 23.21
N VAL A 232 9.81 23.98 22.41
CA VAL A 232 8.62 24.83 22.25
C VAL A 232 7.59 24.40 23.30
N ASP A 233 7.16 25.36 24.10
CA ASP A 233 6.18 25.09 25.15
C ASP A 233 4.87 24.58 24.57
N GLY A 234 4.30 23.54 25.17
CA GLY A 234 3.07 22.89 24.71
C GLY A 234 3.26 21.87 23.57
N PHE A 235 4.48 21.61 23.09
CA PHE A 235 4.74 20.60 22.04
C PHE A 235 5.64 19.46 22.53
N GLU A 236 5.44 18.30 21.92
CA GLU A 236 6.29 17.13 22.17
C GLU A 236 6.46 16.30 20.89
N PHE A 237 7.71 16.00 20.54
CA PHE A 237 8.01 15.06 19.47
C PHE A 237 7.91 13.62 19.97
N VAL A 238 7.21 12.78 19.22
CA VAL A 238 7.06 11.35 19.49
C VAL A 238 7.53 10.55 18.30
N TRP A 239 8.35 9.55 18.56
CA TRP A 239 8.79 8.62 17.53
C TRP A 239 8.30 7.20 17.83
N ILE A 240 7.45 6.66 16.95
CA ILE A 240 7.00 5.27 17.02
C ILE A 240 7.75 4.49 15.95
N THR A 241 8.68 3.64 16.36
CA THR A 241 9.52 2.88 15.42
C THR A 241 9.66 1.44 15.87
N ASP A 242 9.63 0.51 14.91
CA ASP A 242 9.78 -0.92 15.17
C ASP A 242 10.52 -1.61 14.01
N GLY A 243 10.76 -2.89 14.15
CA GLY A 243 11.34 -3.76 13.15
C GLY A 243 12.78 -4.19 13.45
N ILE A 244 13.05 -5.49 13.22
CA ILE A 244 14.35 -6.11 13.48
C ILE A 244 15.51 -5.51 12.67
N GLY A 245 15.20 -4.73 11.60
CA GLY A 245 16.22 -4.00 10.83
C GLY A 245 17.10 -3.09 11.69
N TRP A 246 16.58 -2.58 12.82
CA TRP A 246 17.31 -1.78 13.78
C TRP A 246 18.52 -2.50 14.41
N ASN A 247 18.57 -3.85 14.38
CA ASN A 247 19.75 -4.59 14.81
C ASN A 247 21.00 -4.21 14.01
N SER A 248 20.86 -3.85 12.74
CA SER A 248 21.95 -3.39 11.87
C SER A 248 22.43 -1.96 12.16
N ALA A 249 21.57 -1.14 12.77
CA ALA A 249 21.83 0.26 13.10
C ALA A 249 21.71 0.54 14.61
N LYS A 250 21.91 -0.48 15.45
CA LYS A 250 21.70 -0.45 16.89
C LYS A 250 22.35 0.75 17.58
N ASN A 251 23.61 1.05 17.22
CA ASN A 251 24.33 2.18 17.84
C ASN A 251 23.68 3.53 17.53
N LYS A 252 23.21 3.72 16.31
CA LYS A 252 22.52 4.97 15.90
C LYS A 252 21.15 5.10 16.54
N LEU A 253 20.42 4.00 16.65
CA LEU A 253 19.17 4.00 17.40
C LEU A 253 19.42 4.31 18.89
N GLN A 254 20.48 3.77 19.49
CA GLN A 254 20.84 4.06 20.89
C GLN A 254 21.22 5.53 21.11
N GLU A 255 21.94 6.12 20.17
CA GLU A 255 22.23 7.57 20.20
C GLU A 255 20.93 8.39 20.21
N ALA A 256 19.96 8.04 19.30
CA ALA A 256 18.65 8.68 19.23
C ALA A 256 17.83 8.46 20.51
N PHE A 257 17.84 7.22 21.02
CA PHE A 257 17.14 6.83 22.25
C PHE A 257 17.61 7.62 23.49
N ASN A 258 18.88 8.00 23.52
CA ASN A 258 19.41 8.85 24.57
C ASN A 258 18.97 10.32 24.47
N ILE A 259 18.54 10.78 23.27
CA ILE A 259 18.18 12.17 22.99
C ILE A 259 16.66 12.38 23.01
N ILE A 260 15.90 11.44 22.44
CA ILE A 260 14.46 11.54 22.22
C ILE A 260 13.71 10.95 23.43
N PRO A 261 13.00 11.75 24.24
CA PRO A 261 12.32 11.24 25.45
C PRO A 261 11.12 10.34 25.15
N SER A 262 10.44 10.58 24.02
CA SER A 262 9.23 9.85 23.65
C SER A 262 9.49 9.02 22.40
N ILE A 263 10.07 7.85 22.63
CA ILE A 263 10.32 6.84 21.61
C ILE A 263 9.67 5.52 22.02
N TYR A 264 8.84 4.95 21.14
CA TYR A 264 8.06 3.76 21.40
C TYR A 264 8.16 2.77 20.24
N ASN A 265 7.94 1.48 20.54
CA ASN A 265 7.69 0.44 19.56
C ASN A 265 6.25 -0.06 19.67
N LEU A 266 5.82 -0.99 18.84
CA LEU A 266 4.46 -1.52 18.84
C LEU A 266 4.09 -2.25 20.15
N THR A 267 5.08 -2.67 20.94
CA THR A 267 4.84 -3.28 22.25
C THR A 267 4.69 -2.22 23.35
N SER A 268 5.47 -1.14 23.29
CA SER A 268 5.48 -0.08 24.31
C SER A 268 4.54 1.10 24.01
N ILE A 269 3.88 1.12 22.83
CA ILE A 269 2.95 2.20 22.44
C ILE A 269 1.81 2.40 23.44
N GLU A 270 1.43 1.36 24.19
CA GLU A 270 0.41 1.46 25.25
C GLU A 270 0.79 2.47 26.35
N GLU A 271 2.09 2.68 26.59
CA GLU A 271 2.56 3.68 27.56
C GLU A 271 2.28 5.09 27.05
N PHE A 272 2.44 5.31 25.75
CA PHE A 272 2.08 6.56 25.12
C PHE A 272 0.55 6.79 25.13
N ILE A 273 -0.23 5.76 24.83
CA ILE A 273 -1.70 5.83 24.89
C ILE A 273 -2.18 6.29 26.28
N LYS A 274 -1.60 5.75 27.37
CA LYS A 274 -1.92 6.17 28.73
C LYS A 274 -1.57 7.62 29.04
N LYS A 275 -0.60 8.19 28.30
CA LYS A 275 -0.14 9.57 28.48
C LYS A 275 -1.05 10.59 27.78
N VAL A 276 -1.73 10.19 26.71
CA VAL A 276 -2.59 11.08 25.91
C VAL A 276 -4.07 10.98 26.25
N LYS A 277 -4.47 10.01 27.03
CA LYS A 277 -5.80 9.87 27.65
C LYS A 277 -5.88 10.63 28.98
#